data_dc4cc147183395b8029f4500386afafc
#
_entry.id   dc4cc147183395b8029f4500386afafc
#
_cell.length_a   1.000
_cell.length_b   1.000
_cell.length_c   1.000
_cell.angle_alpha   90.00
_cell.angle_beta   90.00
_cell.angle_gamma   90.00
#
_symmetry.space_group_name_H-M   'P 1'
#
loop_
_entity.id
_entity.type
_entity.pdbx_description
1 polymer ?
#
loop_
_entity_poly.entity_id
_entity_poly.type
_entity_poly.pdbx_seq_one_letter_code
_entity_poly.pdbx_strand_id
1 'polypeptide(L)'
;MRGFLFFGALCAVSVPTFAGDVNPDKIEKLDSVIVSASRAGENTPVTFTNLNKEELRKVNPMNSLVQALSLQPSVVTSLEGGTGLGYSKMTVRGVKGSQINVTLNGITLNDAESQEVFWVNIPALTSLINSVQLQRGLGTSSNGPGAFGASINMSTASVGTSPFGYVNVA
;
A
#
# COMPACT_ATOMS: atom_id res chain seq x y z
N MET A 1 -40.28 -18.17 54.46
CA MET A 1 -39.84 -18.58 53.10
C MET A 1 -38.51 -17.89 52.83
N ARG A 2 -37.42 -18.66 52.86
CA ARG A 2 -36.03 -18.15 52.84
C ARG A 2 -35.53 -18.24 51.38
N GLY A 3 -35.30 -17.08 50.74
CA GLY A 3 -34.69 -17.00 49.42
C GLY A 3 -33.18 -17.12 49.48
N PHE A 4 -32.63 -18.12 48.83
CA PHE A 4 -31.19 -18.35 48.69
C PHE A 4 -30.68 -17.54 47.50
N LEU A 5 -29.84 -16.53 47.75
CA LEU A 5 -29.09 -15.79 46.77
C LEU A 5 -27.78 -16.55 46.45
N PHE A 6 -27.69 -17.16 45.27
CA PHE A 6 -26.46 -17.73 44.74
C PHE A 6 -25.59 -16.61 44.16
N PHE A 7 -24.51 -16.28 44.86
CA PHE A 7 -23.46 -15.42 44.36
C PHE A 7 -22.46 -16.29 43.55
N GLY A 8 -22.57 -16.25 42.25
CA GLY A 8 -21.60 -16.89 41.37
C GLY A 8 -20.31 -16.10 41.30
N ALA A 9 -19.25 -16.60 41.91
CA ALA A 9 -17.91 -16.04 41.81
C ALA A 9 -17.33 -16.35 40.41
N LEU A 10 -17.20 -15.33 39.55
CA LEU A 10 -16.54 -15.42 38.27
C LEU A 10 -15.00 -15.34 38.49
N CYS A 11 -14.34 -16.49 38.54
CA CYS A 11 -12.88 -16.56 38.55
C CYS A 11 -12.31 -16.09 37.20
N ALA A 12 -11.77 -14.88 37.17
CA ALA A 12 -10.96 -14.41 36.08
C ALA A 12 -9.59 -15.11 36.13
N VAL A 13 -9.41 -16.09 35.23
CA VAL A 13 -8.09 -16.72 35.01
C VAL A 13 -7.25 -15.75 34.18
N SER A 14 -6.34 -15.04 34.79
CA SER A 14 -5.32 -14.24 34.13
C SER A 14 -4.23 -15.19 33.60
N VAL A 15 -4.18 -15.39 32.29
CA VAL A 15 -3.09 -16.11 31.63
C VAL A 15 -1.89 -15.16 31.54
N PRO A 16 -0.74 -15.47 32.15
CA PRO A 16 0.45 -14.65 31.95
C PRO A 16 0.90 -14.76 30.49
N THR A 17 0.80 -13.66 29.75
CA THR A 17 1.39 -13.56 28.42
C THR A 17 2.90 -13.41 28.60
N PHE A 18 3.64 -14.44 28.32
CA PHE A 18 5.09 -14.34 28.20
C PHE A 18 5.40 -13.52 26.93
N ALA A 19 5.64 -12.24 27.09
CA ALA A 19 6.34 -11.45 26.09
C ALA A 19 7.81 -11.91 26.12
N GLY A 20 8.22 -12.70 25.14
CA GLY A 20 9.62 -13.04 24.98
C GLY A 20 10.44 -11.75 24.82
N ASP A 21 11.59 -11.68 25.51
CA ASP A 21 12.56 -10.60 25.39
C ASP A 21 13.02 -10.55 23.93
N VAL A 22 12.45 -9.62 23.17
CA VAL A 22 12.90 -9.30 21.82
C VAL A 22 14.09 -8.37 21.98
N ASN A 23 15.28 -8.93 21.78
CA ASN A 23 16.53 -8.16 21.80
C ASN A 23 16.45 -7.07 20.70
N PRO A 24 16.39 -5.77 21.03
CA PRO A 24 16.21 -4.69 20.07
C PRO A 24 17.37 -4.55 19.08
N ASP A 25 18.54 -5.10 19.39
CA ASP A 25 19.75 -5.03 18.52
C ASP A 25 19.73 -6.04 17.37
N LYS A 26 18.72 -6.91 17.28
CA LYS A 26 18.64 -7.97 16.28
C LYS A 26 17.54 -7.77 15.22
N ILE A 27 16.91 -6.60 15.18
CA ILE A 27 15.98 -6.25 14.10
C ILE A 27 16.81 -5.78 12.92
N GLU A 28 17.29 -6.74 12.11
CA GLU A 28 17.82 -6.42 10.80
C GLU A 28 16.71 -5.81 9.95
N LYS A 29 16.92 -4.57 9.54
CA LYS A 29 16.01 -3.84 8.65
C LYS A 29 16.12 -4.38 7.22
N LEU A 30 15.61 -5.59 6.99
CA LEU A 30 15.63 -6.22 5.67
C LEU A 30 14.65 -5.56 4.68
N ASP A 31 13.59 -4.92 5.18
CA ASP A 31 12.54 -4.36 4.33
C ASP A 31 12.99 -3.22 3.40
N SER A 32 14.01 -2.47 3.80
CA SER A 32 14.44 -1.31 3.01
C SER A 32 15.21 -1.70 1.75
N VAL A 33 15.84 -2.87 1.70
CA VAL A 33 16.68 -3.30 0.56
C VAL A 33 15.83 -3.75 -0.63
N ILE A 34 14.78 -4.54 -0.40
CA ILE A 34 13.92 -5.06 -1.46
C ILE A 34 13.11 -3.92 -2.11
N VAL A 35 12.58 -3.02 -1.31
CA VAL A 35 11.83 -1.84 -1.80
C VAL A 35 12.73 -0.90 -2.59
N SER A 36 14.01 -0.77 -2.19
CA SER A 36 14.98 0.05 -2.90
C SER A 36 15.41 -0.55 -4.24
N ALA A 37 15.54 -1.89 -4.33
CA ALA A 37 16.01 -2.56 -5.54
C ALA A 37 15.02 -2.46 -6.72
N SER A 38 13.71 -2.36 -6.47
CA SER A 38 12.69 -2.23 -7.52
C SER A 38 12.43 -0.77 -7.93
N ARG A 39 12.98 0.21 -7.20
CA ARG A 39 12.78 1.64 -7.48
C ARG A 39 13.90 2.20 -8.36
N ALA A 40 13.50 3.07 -9.29
CA ALA A 40 14.45 3.85 -10.06
C ALA A 40 15.11 4.89 -9.15
N GLY A 41 16.43 4.95 -9.19
CA GLY A 41 17.22 6.00 -8.58
C GLY A 41 17.57 7.12 -9.58
N GLU A 42 18.19 8.18 -9.11
CA GLU A 42 18.55 9.35 -9.94
C GLU A 42 19.43 9.01 -11.15
N ASN A 43 20.24 7.97 -11.03
CA ASN A 43 21.11 7.50 -12.11
C ASN A 43 20.45 6.48 -13.05
N THR A 44 19.17 6.15 -12.86
CA THR A 44 18.45 5.19 -13.70
C THR A 44 17.87 5.92 -14.91
N PRO A 45 18.11 5.49 -16.15
CA PRO A 45 17.66 6.17 -17.36
C PRO A 45 16.17 5.91 -17.66
N VAL A 46 15.31 6.11 -16.65
CA VAL A 46 13.85 5.98 -16.77
C VAL A 46 13.16 7.21 -16.22
N THR A 47 12.03 7.59 -16.82
CA THR A 47 11.22 8.69 -16.32
C THR A 47 10.37 8.20 -15.15
N PHE A 48 10.55 8.78 -13.99
CA PHE A 48 9.76 8.43 -12.81
C PHE A 48 9.27 9.66 -12.04
N THR A 49 8.28 9.45 -11.21
CA THR A 49 7.79 10.41 -10.22
C THR A 49 7.67 9.71 -8.88
N ASN A 50 8.20 10.32 -7.84
CA ASN A 50 8.00 9.91 -6.46
C ASN A 50 6.90 10.75 -5.83
N LEU A 51 5.99 10.12 -5.12
CA LEU A 51 4.96 10.76 -4.30
C LEU A 51 5.13 10.29 -2.87
N ASN A 52 5.28 11.23 -1.97
CA ASN A 52 5.32 10.96 -0.55
C ASN A 52 3.90 10.96 0.06
N LYS A 53 3.79 10.56 1.33
CA LYS A 53 2.52 10.47 2.04
C LYS A 53 1.75 11.80 2.09
N GLU A 54 2.46 12.90 2.23
CA GLU A 54 1.84 14.23 2.31
C GLU A 54 1.27 14.68 0.97
N GLU A 55 1.99 14.40 -0.11
CA GLU A 55 1.54 14.68 -1.48
C GLU A 55 0.33 13.83 -1.85
N LEU A 56 0.35 12.54 -1.49
CA LEU A 56 -0.80 11.64 -1.69
C LEU A 56 -2.05 12.14 -0.96
N ARG A 57 -1.90 12.63 0.27
CA ARG A 57 -3.01 13.17 1.06
C ARG A 57 -3.59 14.46 0.46
N LYS A 58 -2.76 15.33 -0.06
CA LYS A 58 -3.21 16.60 -0.68
C LYS A 58 -4.03 16.36 -1.94
N VAL A 59 -3.67 15.34 -2.70
CA VAL A 59 -4.30 15.04 -3.99
C VAL A 59 -5.55 14.18 -3.84
N ASN A 60 -5.62 13.35 -2.82
CA ASN A 60 -6.70 12.38 -2.68
C ASN A 60 -7.30 12.32 -1.28
N PRO A 61 -8.24 13.20 -0.96
CA PRO A 61 -9.00 13.11 0.29
C PRO A 61 -9.86 11.84 0.40
N MET A 62 -10.20 11.18 -0.73
CA MET A 62 -11.05 9.98 -0.78
C MET A 62 -10.28 8.66 -0.67
N ASN A 63 -8.97 8.71 -0.41
CA ASN A 63 -8.10 7.54 -0.23
C ASN A 63 -8.02 6.53 -1.40
N SER A 64 -8.44 6.89 -2.63
CA SER A 64 -8.25 6.08 -3.82
C SER A 64 -6.89 6.36 -4.46
N LEU A 65 -6.05 5.34 -4.58
CA LEU A 65 -4.73 5.48 -5.21
C LEU A 65 -4.83 5.89 -6.68
N VAL A 66 -5.79 5.35 -7.41
CA VAL A 66 -6.03 5.68 -8.82
C VAL A 66 -6.31 7.18 -8.97
N GLN A 67 -7.13 7.73 -8.09
CA GLN A 67 -7.43 9.16 -8.09
C GLN A 67 -6.21 9.99 -7.67
N ALA A 68 -5.42 9.53 -6.70
CA ALA A 68 -4.19 10.21 -6.30
C ALA A 68 -3.19 10.31 -7.44
N LEU A 69 -3.14 9.31 -8.31
CA LEU A 69 -2.25 9.29 -9.46
C LEU A 69 -2.80 10.03 -10.71
N SER A 70 -4.08 10.42 -10.71
CA SER A 70 -4.72 11.08 -11.87
C SER A 70 -4.09 12.40 -12.29
N LEU A 71 -3.50 13.13 -11.34
CA LEU A 71 -2.80 14.38 -11.62
C LEU A 71 -1.35 14.18 -12.10
N GLN A 72 -0.89 12.95 -12.17
CA GLN A 72 0.47 12.70 -12.65
C GLN A 72 0.53 12.76 -14.18
N PRO A 73 1.63 13.29 -14.74
CA PRO A 73 1.81 13.36 -16.19
C PRO A 73 1.64 11.98 -16.85
N SER A 74 0.94 11.93 -17.98
CA SER A 74 0.69 10.73 -18.79
C SER A 74 -0.18 9.66 -18.12
N VAL A 75 -0.85 9.97 -17.02
CA VAL A 75 -1.83 9.10 -16.36
C VAL A 75 -3.23 9.53 -16.73
N VAL A 76 -4.04 8.58 -17.18
CA VAL A 76 -5.48 8.78 -17.42
C VAL A 76 -6.24 7.78 -16.56
N THR A 77 -7.20 8.25 -15.82
CA THR A 77 -7.99 7.43 -14.90
C THR A 77 -9.47 7.47 -15.30
N SER A 78 -10.16 6.35 -15.09
CA SER A 78 -11.59 6.23 -15.24
C SER A 78 -12.18 5.67 -13.95
N LEU A 79 -13.16 6.37 -13.39
CA LEU A 79 -13.85 6.00 -12.16
C LEU A 79 -15.30 5.67 -12.49
N GLU A 80 -15.71 4.43 -12.26
CA GLU A 80 -17.09 4.01 -12.40
C GLU A 80 -17.85 4.37 -11.12
N GLY A 81 -18.78 5.29 -11.16
CA GLY A 81 -19.55 5.73 -9.98
C GLY A 81 -19.26 7.16 -9.50
N GLY A 82 -18.22 7.82 -9.99
CA GLY A 82 -17.97 9.26 -9.78
C GLY A 82 -17.48 9.67 -8.38
N THR A 83 -17.60 8.81 -7.37
CA THR A 83 -17.23 9.13 -5.98
C THR A 83 -15.78 8.79 -5.63
N GLY A 84 -15.01 8.19 -6.56
CA GLY A 84 -13.67 7.70 -6.29
C GLY A 84 -13.63 6.33 -5.59
N LEU A 85 -14.77 5.81 -5.20
CA LEU A 85 -14.94 4.46 -4.67
C LEU A 85 -15.57 3.57 -5.76
N GLY A 86 -15.20 2.30 -5.79
CA GLY A 86 -15.71 1.34 -6.76
C GLY A 86 -14.69 0.98 -7.85
N TYR A 87 -15.21 0.48 -8.97
CA TYR A 87 -14.34 0.10 -10.07
C TYR A 87 -13.62 1.31 -10.66
N SER A 88 -12.33 1.20 -10.72
CA SER A 88 -11.48 2.24 -11.29
C SER A 88 -10.42 1.61 -12.20
N LYS A 89 -10.12 2.30 -13.29
CA LYS A 89 -9.12 1.89 -14.27
C LYS A 89 -8.11 3.01 -14.44
N MET A 90 -6.88 2.62 -14.73
CA MET A 90 -5.79 3.54 -14.96
C MET A 90 -5.02 3.10 -16.20
N THR A 91 -4.64 4.08 -17.02
CA THR A 91 -3.69 3.89 -18.13
C THR A 91 -2.52 4.86 -17.95
N VAL A 92 -1.35 4.42 -18.30
CA VAL A 92 -0.14 5.24 -18.27
C VAL A 92 0.47 5.26 -19.67
N ARG A 93 0.64 6.43 -20.26
CA ARG A 93 1.07 6.59 -21.66
C ARG A 93 0.18 5.80 -22.65
N GLY A 94 -1.11 5.66 -22.37
CA GLY A 94 -2.07 4.90 -23.19
C GLY A 94 -2.02 3.38 -23.00
N VAL A 95 -1.13 2.87 -22.17
CA VAL A 95 -0.99 1.44 -21.88
C VAL A 95 -1.99 1.01 -20.82
N LYS A 96 -2.66 -0.14 -21.05
CA LYS A 96 -3.70 -0.67 -20.14
C LYS A 96 -3.13 -1.25 -18.85
N GLY A 97 -3.99 -1.44 -17.87
CA GLY A 97 -3.66 -1.97 -16.54
C GLY A 97 -2.91 -3.31 -16.54
N SER A 98 -3.23 -4.21 -17.50
CA SER A 98 -2.56 -5.51 -17.64
C SER A 98 -1.07 -5.43 -18.08
N GLN A 99 -0.62 -4.26 -18.51
CA GLN A 99 0.76 -3.98 -18.92
C GLN A 99 1.45 -3.01 -17.95
N ILE A 100 0.85 -2.80 -16.80
CA ILE A 100 1.38 -1.98 -15.70
C ILE A 100 1.66 -2.91 -14.53
N ASN A 101 2.92 -3.02 -14.14
CA ASN A 101 3.27 -3.78 -12.95
C ASN A 101 3.04 -2.93 -11.70
N VAL A 102 2.35 -3.49 -10.72
CA VAL A 102 2.04 -2.83 -9.46
C VAL A 102 2.59 -3.67 -8.32
N THR A 103 3.43 -3.08 -7.49
CA THR A 103 4.01 -3.77 -6.34
C THR A 103 3.74 -3.02 -5.04
N LEU A 104 3.54 -3.77 -3.97
CA LEU A 104 3.48 -3.28 -2.60
C LEU A 104 4.59 -3.96 -1.79
N ASN A 105 5.53 -3.16 -1.28
CA ASN A 105 6.71 -3.67 -0.58
C ASN A 105 7.49 -4.75 -1.37
N GLY A 106 7.54 -4.61 -2.69
CA GLY A 106 8.20 -5.57 -3.59
C GLY A 106 7.36 -6.79 -3.99
N ILE A 107 6.15 -6.93 -3.45
CA ILE A 107 5.22 -8.02 -3.80
C ILE A 107 4.26 -7.52 -4.88
N THR A 108 4.14 -8.26 -5.98
CA THR A 108 3.23 -7.93 -7.09
C THR A 108 1.78 -8.09 -6.66
N LEU A 109 0.96 -7.08 -6.94
CA LEU A 109 -0.48 -7.07 -6.70
C LEU A 109 -1.30 -7.45 -7.94
N ASN A 110 -0.66 -7.56 -9.10
CA ASN A 110 -1.35 -7.95 -10.33
C ASN A 110 -1.92 -9.36 -10.19
N ASP A 111 -3.17 -9.52 -10.57
CA ASP A 111 -3.84 -10.81 -10.62
C ASP A 111 -3.14 -11.75 -11.61
N ALA A 112 -3.04 -13.04 -11.27
CA ALA A 112 -2.28 -14.01 -12.05
C ALA A 112 -2.93 -14.33 -13.41
N GLU A 113 -4.25 -14.20 -13.52
CA GLU A 113 -5.00 -14.50 -14.74
C GLU A 113 -5.12 -13.27 -15.65
N SER A 114 -5.68 -12.16 -15.14
CA SER A 114 -5.94 -10.95 -15.90
C SER A 114 -4.72 -10.03 -16.04
N GLN A 115 -3.70 -10.22 -15.21
CA GLN A 115 -2.54 -9.34 -15.08
C GLN A 115 -2.91 -7.89 -14.67
N GLU A 116 -4.15 -7.65 -14.25
CA GLU A 116 -4.62 -6.33 -13.81
C GLU A 116 -4.72 -6.26 -12.27
N VAL A 117 -4.77 -5.06 -11.74
CA VAL A 117 -5.06 -4.82 -10.33
C VAL A 117 -6.51 -4.40 -10.18
N PHE A 118 -7.27 -5.11 -9.36
CA PHE A 118 -8.64 -4.76 -9.01
C PHE A 118 -8.65 -3.76 -7.84
N TRP A 119 -8.55 -2.48 -8.16
CA TRP A 119 -8.46 -1.40 -7.17
C TRP A 119 -9.65 -1.34 -6.22
N VAL A 120 -10.81 -1.84 -6.65
CA VAL A 120 -12.03 -1.91 -5.82
C VAL A 120 -11.83 -2.80 -4.58
N ASN A 121 -10.93 -3.78 -4.64
CA ASN A 121 -10.68 -4.71 -3.54
C ASN A 121 -9.77 -4.08 -2.45
N ILE A 122 -9.11 -2.96 -2.75
CA ILE A 122 -8.14 -2.30 -1.88
C ILE A 122 -8.40 -0.78 -1.77
N PRO A 123 -9.62 -0.36 -1.43
CA PRO A 123 -10.02 1.05 -1.50
C PRO A 123 -9.24 1.96 -0.55
N ALA A 124 -8.87 1.45 0.63
CA ALA A 124 -8.16 2.21 1.65
C ALA A 124 -6.62 2.12 1.56
N LEU A 125 -6.08 1.58 0.47
CA LEU A 125 -4.64 1.34 0.31
C LEU A 125 -3.81 2.61 0.50
N THR A 126 -4.28 3.75 -0.01
CA THR A 126 -3.57 5.03 0.07
C THR A 126 -3.29 5.47 1.52
N SER A 127 -4.15 5.12 2.47
CA SER A 127 -3.95 5.44 3.89
C SER A 127 -2.76 4.69 4.51
N LEU A 128 -2.46 3.50 3.99
CA LEU A 128 -1.39 2.63 4.47
C LEU A 128 -0.05 2.91 3.78
N ILE A 129 -0.07 3.55 2.60
CA ILE A 129 1.11 3.84 1.81
C ILE A 129 1.88 5.02 2.39
N ASN A 130 3.18 4.88 2.49
CA ASN A 130 4.10 5.95 2.86
C ASN A 130 4.69 6.66 1.63
N SER A 131 4.93 5.93 0.55
CA SER A 131 5.41 6.49 -0.70
C SER A 131 5.04 5.64 -1.90
N VAL A 132 4.85 6.29 -3.05
CA VAL A 132 4.61 5.66 -4.35
C VAL A 132 5.64 6.19 -5.33
N GLN A 133 6.23 5.30 -6.11
CA GLN A 133 7.01 5.66 -7.28
C GLN A 133 6.28 5.17 -8.53
N LEU A 134 5.96 6.08 -9.42
CA LEU A 134 5.43 5.80 -10.75
C LEU A 134 6.57 5.90 -11.77
N GLN A 135 6.97 4.80 -12.34
CA GLN A 135 7.92 4.71 -13.47
C GLN A 135 7.13 4.60 -14.78
N ARG A 136 7.48 5.39 -15.78
CA ARG A 136 6.78 5.47 -17.06
C ARG A 136 7.63 4.85 -18.16
N GLY A 137 7.08 3.86 -18.82
CA GLY A 137 7.77 3.07 -19.86
C GLY A 137 8.29 1.76 -19.31
N LEU A 138 9.18 1.12 -20.06
CA LEU A 138 9.85 -0.10 -19.64
C LEU A 138 10.57 0.14 -18.33
N GLY A 139 10.17 -0.61 -17.30
CA GLY A 139 10.83 -0.57 -16.01
C GLY A 139 12.20 -1.25 -16.03
N THR A 140 12.90 -1.20 -14.90
CA THR A 140 14.09 -2.01 -14.69
C THR A 140 13.69 -3.49 -14.67
N SER A 141 14.62 -4.40 -15.00
CA SER A 141 14.36 -5.85 -15.00
C SER A 141 13.85 -6.39 -13.66
N SER A 142 14.08 -5.67 -12.58
CA SER A 142 13.57 -5.98 -11.24
C SER A 142 12.05 -5.81 -11.09
N ASN A 143 11.39 -5.11 -12.02
CA ASN A 143 9.94 -4.85 -11.96
C ASN A 143 9.06 -6.01 -12.46
N GLY A 144 9.67 -7.10 -12.93
CA GLY A 144 8.95 -8.28 -13.38
C GLY A 144 8.35 -8.18 -14.78
N PRO A 145 7.68 -9.25 -15.26
CA PRO A 145 7.26 -9.41 -16.66
C PRO A 145 6.12 -8.49 -17.08
N GLY A 146 5.33 -7.95 -16.18
CA GLY A 146 4.19 -7.07 -16.49
C GLY A 146 4.55 -5.60 -16.76
N ALA A 147 5.82 -5.21 -16.61
CA ALA A 147 6.25 -3.80 -16.66
C ALA A 147 6.54 -3.28 -18.07
N PHE A 148 5.62 -3.45 -19.02
CA PHE A 148 5.80 -2.96 -20.38
C PHE A 148 5.49 -1.47 -20.56
N GLY A 149 4.47 -0.99 -19.88
CA GLY A 149 4.01 0.39 -20.03
C GLY A 149 4.38 1.28 -18.87
N ALA A 150 4.33 0.74 -17.67
CA ALA A 150 4.69 1.44 -16.46
C ALA A 150 4.94 0.46 -15.31
N SER A 151 5.55 0.96 -14.24
CA SER A 151 5.62 0.28 -12.95
C SER A 151 5.21 1.23 -11.83
N ILE A 152 4.41 0.72 -10.90
CA ILE A 152 3.96 1.44 -9.70
C ILE A 152 4.51 0.69 -8.49
N ASN A 153 5.49 1.27 -7.84
CA ASN A 153 6.14 0.68 -6.67
C ASN A 153 5.72 1.43 -5.40
N MET A 154 4.96 0.75 -4.56
CA MET A 154 4.44 1.29 -3.30
C MET A 154 5.21 0.76 -2.11
N SER A 155 5.38 1.60 -1.10
CA SER A 155 5.87 1.17 0.21
C SER A 155 4.93 1.64 1.32
N THR A 156 4.67 0.75 2.27
CA THR A 156 3.96 1.08 3.50
C THR A 156 4.89 1.78 4.49
N ALA A 157 4.32 2.38 5.53
CA ALA A 157 5.11 2.86 6.65
C ALA A 157 5.82 1.70 7.32
N SER A 158 7.08 1.89 7.70
CA SER A 158 7.80 0.92 8.53
C SER A 158 7.17 0.85 9.92
N VAL A 159 7.23 -0.32 10.53
CA VAL A 159 6.78 -0.50 11.91
C VAL A 159 7.67 0.34 12.82
N GLY A 160 7.06 1.23 13.61
CA GLY A 160 7.79 2.05 14.57
C GLY A 160 8.32 1.22 15.74
N THR A 161 9.47 1.62 16.27
CA THR A 161 10.06 1.00 17.48
C THR A 161 9.34 1.39 18.76
N SER A 162 8.55 2.46 18.74
CA SER A 162 7.70 2.92 19.86
C SER A 162 6.21 2.79 19.50
N PRO A 163 5.35 2.46 20.48
CA PRO A 163 3.91 2.42 20.24
C PRO A 163 3.42 3.82 19.86
N PHE A 164 2.65 3.89 18.78
CA PHE A 164 2.01 5.11 18.32
C PHE A 164 0.57 4.82 17.90
N GLY A 165 -0.27 5.82 17.91
CA GLY A 165 -1.62 5.76 17.37
C GLY A 165 -1.99 7.09 16.76
N TYR A 166 -2.77 7.07 15.68
CA TYR A 166 -3.36 8.27 15.12
C TYR A 166 -4.81 8.01 14.72
N VAL A 167 -5.62 9.03 14.79
CA VAL A 167 -7.00 9.02 14.30
C VAL A 167 -7.10 10.04 13.18
N ASN A 168 -7.62 9.61 12.05
CA ASN A 168 -7.89 10.48 10.91
C ASN A 168 -9.40 10.50 10.68
N VAL A 169 -10.00 11.69 10.73
CA VAL A 169 -11.42 11.91 10.42
C VAL A 169 -11.45 12.80 9.18
N ALA A 170 -12.06 12.30 8.10
CA ALA A 170 -12.21 12.99 6.84
C ALA A 170 -13.69 13.18 6.50
#